data_298a33256bca97dd6b1446e3d916c949
#
_entry.id   298a33256bca97dd6b1446e3d916c949
#
_cell.length_a   1.000
_cell.length_b   1.000
_cell.length_c   1.000
_cell.angle_alpha   90.00
_cell.angle_beta   90.00
_cell.angle_gamma   90.00
#
_symmetry.space_group_name_H-M   'P 1'
#
loop_
_entity.id
_entity.type
_entity.pdbx_description
1 polymer ?
#
loop_
_entity_poly.entity_id
_entity_poly.type
_entity_poly.pdbx_seq_one_letter_code
_entity_poly.pdbx_strand_id
1 'polypeptide(L)'
;MQVTSTIRKGIVDPTIYSDDPNIFIIGMLASLLAAGTWLLIASTRGWPVSTTHTIVGAIVGFVIISKGVSFVSWGTVSNIAGSWVTSPLISGLLAFIIFKSAQYFILNRSNPEDAAIKAIPIYTFIVTCLLYTSPSPRDS
;
A
#
# COMPACT_ATOMS: atom_id res chain seq x y z
N MET A 1 -6.74 -6.36 -9.53
CA MET A 1 -7.59 -7.26 -8.71
C MET A 1 -6.83 -8.19 -7.75
N GLN A 2 -5.52 -8.35 -7.86
CA GLN A 2 -4.73 -9.22 -6.96
C GLN A 2 -4.72 -8.74 -5.50
N VAL A 3 -4.58 -7.45 -5.24
CA VAL A 3 -4.55 -6.91 -3.87
C VAL A 3 -5.84 -7.27 -3.12
N THR A 4 -6.99 -7.09 -3.77
CA THR A 4 -8.30 -7.42 -3.15
C THR A 4 -8.46 -8.93 -2.93
N SER A 5 -7.94 -9.76 -3.84
CA SER A 5 -7.99 -11.21 -3.68
C SER A 5 -7.00 -11.73 -2.63
N THR A 6 -5.82 -11.11 -2.54
CA THR A 6 -4.81 -11.43 -1.51
C THR A 6 -5.31 -11.03 -0.12
N ILE A 7 -5.91 -9.85 0.02
CA ILE A 7 -6.51 -9.41 1.28
C ILE A 7 -7.65 -10.34 1.68
N ARG A 8 -8.54 -10.69 0.72
CA ARG A 8 -9.72 -11.52 1.00
C ARG A 8 -9.40 -12.98 1.27
N LYS A 9 -8.45 -13.57 0.51
CA LYS A 9 -8.09 -15.01 0.63
C LYS A 9 -6.91 -15.26 1.55
N GLY A 10 -6.06 -14.26 1.76
CA GLY A 10 -4.83 -14.42 2.53
C GLY A 10 -4.98 -14.11 4.01
N ILE A 11 -5.85 -13.19 4.41
CA ILE A 11 -6.03 -12.79 5.81
C ILE A 11 -7.09 -13.65 6.49
N VAL A 12 -8.16 -13.98 5.75
CA VAL A 12 -9.31 -14.75 6.24
C VAL A 12 -9.56 -15.92 5.31
N ASP A 13 -9.60 -17.12 5.84
CA ASP A 13 -10.06 -18.27 5.09
C ASP A 13 -11.61 -18.26 5.03
N PRO A 14 -12.22 -18.09 3.84
CA PRO A 14 -13.68 -18.07 3.70
C PRO A 14 -14.35 -19.37 4.17
N THR A 15 -13.60 -20.48 4.20
CA THR A 15 -14.13 -21.80 4.62
C THR A 15 -14.52 -21.84 6.10
N ILE A 16 -13.94 -20.95 6.92
CA ILE A 16 -14.27 -20.82 8.34
C ILE A 16 -15.73 -20.35 8.55
N TYR A 17 -16.31 -19.73 7.53
CA TYR A 17 -17.68 -19.20 7.52
C TYR A 17 -18.62 -20.01 6.62
N SER A 18 -18.24 -21.26 6.24
CA SER A 18 -19.08 -22.13 5.41
C SER A 18 -20.44 -22.45 6.06
N ASP A 19 -20.48 -22.48 7.38
CA ASP A 19 -21.72 -22.76 8.14
C ASP A 19 -22.70 -21.57 8.12
N ASP A 20 -22.17 -20.33 8.05
CA ASP A 20 -22.95 -19.08 8.02
C ASP A 20 -22.33 -18.05 7.08
N PRO A 21 -22.54 -18.17 5.76
CA PRO A 21 -22.00 -17.22 4.77
C PRO A 21 -22.47 -15.78 4.98
N ASN A 22 -23.65 -15.61 5.58
CA ASN A 22 -24.19 -14.27 5.88
C ASN A 22 -23.36 -13.50 6.89
N ILE A 23 -22.81 -14.19 7.90
CA ILE A 23 -21.91 -13.55 8.89
C ILE A 23 -20.67 -13.02 8.20
N PHE A 24 -20.11 -13.76 7.24
CA PHE A 24 -18.95 -13.32 6.48
C PHE A 24 -19.27 -12.08 5.64
N ILE A 25 -20.40 -12.08 4.92
CA ILE A 25 -20.82 -10.94 4.09
C ILE A 25 -21.07 -9.70 4.95
N ILE A 26 -21.81 -9.83 6.04
CA ILE A 26 -22.09 -8.72 6.95
C ILE A 26 -20.81 -8.20 7.60
N GLY A 27 -19.91 -9.10 8.00
CA GLY A 27 -18.63 -8.72 8.60
C GLY A 27 -17.70 -7.99 7.63
N MET A 28 -17.64 -8.42 6.37
CA MET A 28 -16.88 -7.73 5.34
C MET A 28 -17.48 -6.34 5.04
N LEU A 29 -18.81 -6.23 5.01
CA LEU A 29 -19.49 -4.95 4.84
C LEU A 29 -19.23 -4.01 6.03
N ALA A 30 -19.34 -4.53 7.26
CA ALA A 30 -19.03 -3.79 8.48
C ALA A 30 -17.56 -3.30 8.50
N SER A 31 -16.61 -4.16 8.08
CA SER A 31 -15.20 -3.80 7.96
C SER A 31 -14.98 -2.68 6.95
N LEU A 32 -15.68 -2.73 5.81
CA LEU A 32 -15.62 -1.70 4.77
C LEU A 32 -16.20 -0.36 5.27
N LEU A 33 -17.33 -0.40 5.96
CA LEU A 33 -17.94 0.79 6.55
C LEU A 33 -17.06 1.40 7.66
N ALA A 34 -16.49 0.59 8.53
CA ALA A 34 -15.57 1.04 9.57
C ALA A 34 -14.31 1.69 8.96
N ALA A 35 -13.70 1.04 7.97
CA ALA A 35 -12.55 1.58 7.25
C ALA A 35 -12.89 2.90 6.53
N GLY A 36 -14.03 2.95 5.82
CA GLY A 36 -14.48 4.14 5.12
C GLY A 36 -14.76 5.30 6.08
N THR A 37 -15.43 5.04 7.19
CA THR A 37 -15.71 6.05 8.22
C THR A 37 -14.42 6.59 8.83
N TRP A 38 -13.48 5.71 9.16
CA TRP A 38 -12.17 6.13 9.67
C TRP A 38 -11.41 7.01 8.67
N LEU A 39 -11.34 6.58 7.39
CA LEU A 39 -10.68 7.34 6.34
C LEU A 39 -11.33 8.71 6.11
N LEU A 40 -12.65 8.78 6.19
CA LEU A 40 -13.38 10.05 6.09
C LEU A 40 -13.01 10.99 7.24
N ILE A 41 -13.05 10.50 8.49
CA ILE A 41 -12.67 11.29 9.67
C ILE A 41 -11.22 11.76 9.59
N ALA A 42 -10.30 10.87 9.21
CA ALA A 42 -8.89 11.20 9.09
C ALA A 42 -8.65 12.24 7.98
N SER A 43 -9.32 12.09 6.83
CA SER A 43 -9.24 13.03 5.71
C SER A 43 -9.74 14.41 6.07
N THR A 44 -10.89 14.51 6.76
CA THR A 44 -11.44 15.81 7.18
C THR A 44 -10.59 16.53 8.22
N ARG A 45 -9.77 15.78 8.97
CA ARG A 45 -8.83 16.32 9.96
C ARG A 45 -7.40 16.51 9.41
N GLY A 46 -7.17 16.17 8.14
CA GLY A 46 -5.85 16.29 7.52
C GLY A 46 -4.82 15.28 8.05
N TRP A 47 -5.26 14.17 8.64
CA TRP A 47 -4.36 13.13 9.13
C TRP A 47 -3.87 12.25 7.99
N PRO A 48 -2.55 12.06 7.82
CA PRO A 48 -2.02 11.16 6.81
C PRO A 48 -2.19 9.70 7.28
N VAL A 49 -3.20 9.01 6.73
CA VAL A 49 -3.48 7.60 7.04
C VAL A 49 -3.38 6.74 5.80
N SER A 50 -2.96 5.50 5.98
CA SER A 50 -2.88 4.52 4.91
C SER A 50 -4.19 3.75 4.76
N THR A 51 -4.76 3.77 3.56
CA THR A 51 -5.96 3.00 3.22
C THR A 51 -5.75 1.50 3.43
N THR A 52 -4.58 0.98 3.02
CA THR A 52 -4.26 -0.46 3.15
C THR A 52 -4.19 -0.89 4.61
N HIS A 53 -3.51 -0.12 5.47
CA HIS A 53 -3.45 -0.41 6.90
C HIS A 53 -4.84 -0.43 7.53
N THR A 54 -5.66 0.54 7.16
CA THR A 54 -7.03 0.67 7.68
C THR A 54 -7.89 -0.53 7.30
N ILE A 55 -7.86 -0.95 6.03
CA ILE A 55 -8.65 -2.10 5.55
C ILE A 55 -8.17 -3.40 6.19
N VAL A 56 -6.86 -3.64 6.24
CA VAL A 56 -6.29 -4.84 6.86
C VAL A 56 -6.66 -4.89 8.34
N GLY A 57 -6.53 -3.77 9.07
CA GLY A 57 -6.90 -3.70 10.48
C GLY A 57 -8.38 -3.96 10.72
N ALA A 58 -9.26 -3.42 9.88
CA ALA A 58 -10.71 -3.62 9.98
C ALA A 58 -11.10 -5.10 9.77
N ILE A 59 -10.51 -5.77 8.77
CA ILE A 59 -10.74 -7.19 8.49
C ILE A 59 -10.22 -8.08 9.62
N VAL A 60 -9.00 -7.83 10.09
CA VAL A 60 -8.40 -8.56 11.22
C VAL A 60 -9.26 -8.40 12.46
N GLY A 61 -9.70 -7.16 12.77
CA GLY A 61 -10.58 -6.86 13.89
C GLY A 61 -11.91 -7.64 13.80
N PHE A 62 -12.53 -7.69 12.63
CA PHE A 62 -13.74 -8.47 12.41
C PHE A 62 -13.53 -9.96 12.72
N VAL A 63 -12.44 -10.57 12.20
CA VAL A 63 -12.16 -11.99 12.42
C VAL A 63 -11.93 -12.29 13.89
N ILE A 64 -11.17 -11.44 14.59
CA ILE A 64 -10.91 -11.61 16.02
C ILE A 64 -12.20 -11.61 16.83
N ILE A 65 -13.12 -10.69 16.53
CA ILE A 65 -14.38 -10.57 17.26
C ILE A 65 -15.34 -11.72 16.92
N SER A 66 -15.39 -12.17 15.66
CA SER A 66 -16.37 -13.16 15.20
C SER A 66 -15.96 -14.61 15.47
N LYS A 67 -14.69 -14.93 15.37
CA LYS A 67 -14.16 -16.31 15.47
C LYS A 67 -13.01 -16.47 16.46
N GLY A 68 -12.36 -15.36 16.82
CA GLY A 68 -11.22 -15.35 17.74
C GLY A 68 -9.86 -15.19 17.07
N VAL A 69 -8.84 -14.94 17.89
CA VAL A 69 -7.46 -14.61 17.46
C VAL A 69 -6.80 -15.74 16.67
N SER A 70 -7.14 -16.99 16.95
CA SER A 70 -6.54 -18.18 16.35
C SER A 70 -6.91 -18.38 14.88
N PHE A 71 -8.00 -17.76 14.42
CA PHE A 71 -8.49 -17.88 13.05
C PHE A 71 -7.92 -16.82 12.10
N VAL A 72 -7.10 -15.91 12.60
CA VAL A 72 -6.38 -14.93 11.78
C VAL A 72 -5.13 -15.59 11.20
N SER A 73 -4.92 -15.45 9.91
CA SER A 73 -3.70 -15.91 9.23
C SER A 73 -2.52 -15.00 9.55
N TRP A 74 -1.95 -15.13 10.75
CA TRP A 74 -0.85 -14.28 11.24
C TRP A 74 0.38 -14.28 10.34
N GLY A 75 0.65 -15.38 9.62
CA GLY A 75 1.71 -15.45 8.62
C GLY A 75 1.51 -14.44 7.49
N THR A 76 0.29 -14.34 6.96
CA THR A 76 -0.05 -13.36 5.92
C THR A 76 -0.03 -11.93 6.46
N VAL A 77 -0.59 -11.71 7.66
CA VAL A 77 -0.59 -10.40 8.31
C VAL A 77 0.84 -9.91 8.57
N SER A 78 1.74 -10.77 9.04
CA SER A 78 3.14 -10.41 9.27
C SER A 78 3.88 -10.11 7.96
N ASN A 79 3.63 -10.83 6.88
CA ASN A 79 4.20 -10.53 5.56
C ASN A 79 3.72 -9.17 5.03
N ILE A 80 2.43 -8.85 5.20
CA ILE A 80 1.88 -7.54 4.84
C ILE A 80 2.52 -6.44 5.70
N ALA A 81 2.61 -6.63 7.01
CA ALA A 81 3.25 -5.69 7.92
C ALA A 81 4.74 -5.50 7.60
N GLY A 82 5.46 -6.57 7.22
CA GLY A 82 6.83 -6.50 6.75
C GLY A 82 6.98 -5.64 5.50
N SER A 83 6.04 -5.73 4.57
CA SER A 83 6.05 -4.88 3.36
C SER A 83 5.85 -3.39 3.68
N TRP A 84 5.15 -3.05 4.76
CA TRP A 84 4.96 -1.67 5.20
C TRP A 84 6.25 -1.00 5.68
N VAL A 85 7.22 -1.78 6.13
CA VAL A 85 8.56 -1.31 6.49
C VAL A 85 9.49 -1.34 5.28
N THR A 86 9.47 -2.42 4.51
CA THR A 86 10.39 -2.64 3.39
C THR A 86 10.13 -1.63 2.25
N SER A 87 8.86 -1.35 1.92
CA SER A 87 8.51 -0.43 0.84
C SER A 87 9.03 1.00 1.05
N PRO A 88 8.81 1.66 2.20
CA PRO A 88 9.36 2.99 2.42
C PRO A 88 10.89 3.01 2.45
N LEU A 89 11.55 1.95 2.96
CA LEU A 89 13.00 1.87 2.97
C LEU A 89 13.57 1.83 1.55
N ILE A 90 13.02 0.97 0.68
CA ILE A 90 13.44 0.87 -0.71
C ILE A 90 13.13 2.17 -1.46
N SER A 91 11.92 2.72 -1.29
CA SER A 91 11.52 3.98 -1.92
C SER A 91 12.38 5.15 -1.48
N GLY A 92 12.69 5.24 -0.19
CA GLY A 92 13.56 6.27 0.37
C GLY A 92 14.99 6.16 -0.15
N LEU A 93 15.53 4.95 -0.26
CA LEU A 93 16.86 4.72 -0.83
C LEU A 93 16.91 5.15 -2.32
N LEU A 94 15.91 4.74 -3.11
CA LEU A 94 15.82 5.14 -4.52
C LEU A 94 15.67 6.66 -4.67
N ALA A 95 14.80 7.28 -3.88
CA ALA A 95 14.63 8.74 -3.87
C ALA A 95 15.93 9.46 -3.50
N PHE A 96 16.66 8.95 -2.50
CA PHE A 96 17.95 9.49 -2.11
C PHE A 96 18.99 9.41 -3.24
N ILE A 97 19.08 8.26 -3.93
CA ILE A 97 20.01 8.08 -5.06
C ILE A 97 19.67 9.05 -6.20
N ILE A 98 18.39 9.16 -6.56
CA ILE A 98 17.92 10.06 -7.62
C ILE A 98 18.20 11.54 -7.23
N PHE A 99 17.89 11.90 -5.99
CA PHE A 99 18.14 13.26 -5.50
C PHE A 99 19.63 13.59 -5.50
N LYS A 100 20.48 12.69 -5.00
CA LYS A 100 21.93 12.88 -5.00
C LYS A 100 22.50 12.98 -6.42
N SER A 101 22.00 12.20 -7.36
CA SER A 101 22.40 12.29 -8.76
C SER A 101 21.99 13.65 -9.35
N ALA A 102 20.77 14.10 -9.11
CA ALA A 102 20.30 15.41 -9.55
C ALA A 102 21.12 16.56 -8.92
N GLN A 103 21.44 16.46 -7.64
CA GLN A 103 22.28 17.42 -6.94
C GLN A 103 23.67 17.53 -7.61
N TYR A 104 24.29 16.38 -7.89
CA TYR A 104 25.64 16.35 -8.46
C TYR A 104 25.67 16.80 -9.92
N PHE A 105 24.73 16.34 -10.75
CA PHE A 105 24.74 16.60 -12.20
C PHE A 105 24.08 17.91 -12.60
N ILE A 106 23.19 18.47 -11.77
CA ILE A 106 22.41 19.66 -12.09
C ILE A 106 22.79 20.84 -11.17
N LEU A 107 22.55 20.67 -9.86
CA LEU A 107 22.63 21.79 -8.90
C LEU A 107 24.05 22.28 -8.66
N ASN A 108 25.05 21.41 -8.74
CA ASN A 108 26.46 21.78 -8.52
C ASN A 108 27.19 22.28 -9.78
N ARG A 109 26.46 22.54 -10.88
CA ARG A 109 27.04 23.08 -12.10
C ARG A 109 27.02 24.60 -12.09
N SER A 110 27.97 25.22 -12.85
CA SER A 110 28.08 26.67 -13.00
C SER A 110 26.82 27.30 -13.64
N ASN A 111 26.12 26.56 -14.50
CA ASN A 111 24.85 26.94 -15.12
C ASN A 111 23.80 25.83 -14.84
N PRO A 112 23.09 25.89 -13.70
CA PRO A 112 22.14 24.86 -13.31
C PRO A 112 20.95 24.75 -14.26
N GLU A 113 20.52 25.87 -14.88
CA GLU A 113 19.41 25.94 -15.81
C GLU A 113 19.65 25.11 -17.08
N ASP A 114 20.81 25.31 -17.73
CA ASP A 114 21.18 24.52 -18.92
C ASP A 114 21.39 23.03 -18.61
N ALA A 115 21.94 22.74 -17.44
CA ALA A 115 22.11 21.37 -16.97
C ALA A 115 20.75 20.71 -16.69
N ALA A 116 19.80 21.43 -16.11
CA ALA A 116 18.45 20.96 -15.87
C ALA A 116 17.72 20.62 -17.17
N ILE A 117 17.74 21.52 -18.17
CA ILE A 117 17.08 21.29 -19.46
C ILE A 117 17.58 20.01 -20.13
N LYS A 118 18.88 19.73 -20.08
CA LYS A 118 19.49 18.53 -20.64
C LYS A 118 19.18 17.26 -19.82
N ALA A 119 19.00 17.39 -18.53
CA ALA A 119 18.75 16.28 -17.62
C ALA A 119 17.27 15.87 -17.54
N ILE A 120 16.33 16.82 -17.77
CA ILE A 120 14.87 16.57 -17.72
C ILE A 120 14.46 15.32 -18.50
N PRO A 121 14.82 15.13 -19.78
CA PRO A 121 14.37 13.97 -20.53
C PRO A 121 14.87 12.64 -19.94
N ILE A 122 16.10 12.63 -19.40
CA ILE A 122 16.70 11.43 -18.79
C ILE A 122 15.97 11.09 -17.50
N TYR A 123 15.75 12.05 -16.61
CA TYR A 123 15.02 11.84 -15.35
C TYR A 123 13.56 11.49 -15.59
N THR A 124 12.91 12.11 -16.57
CA THR A 124 11.53 11.76 -16.97
C THR A 124 11.48 10.33 -17.49
N PHE A 125 12.44 9.91 -18.31
CA PHE A 125 12.51 8.54 -18.80
C PHE A 125 12.69 7.54 -17.64
N ILE A 126 13.62 7.79 -16.71
CA ILE A 126 13.85 6.93 -15.54
C ILE A 126 12.59 6.82 -14.68
N VAL A 127 11.94 7.94 -14.36
CA VAL A 127 10.72 7.97 -13.54
C VAL A 127 9.58 7.23 -14.26
N THR A 128 9.43 7.46 -15.56
CA THR A 128 8.41 6.76 -16.36
C THR A 128 8.68 5.26 -16.40
N CYS A 129 9.93 4.82 -16.61
CA CYS A 129 10.28 3.41 -16.55
C CYS A 129 9.98 2.80 -15.19
N LEU A 130 10.29 3.48 -14.09
CA LEU A 130 9.97 3.01 -12.73
C LEU A 130 8.47 2.88 -12.49
N LEU A 131 7.67 3.82 -13.01
CA LEU A 131 6.21 3.75 -12.93
C LEU A 131 5.63 2.62 -13.78
N TYR A 132 6.19 2.36 -14.97
CA TYR A 132 5.72 1.31 -15.87
C TYR A 132 6.18 -0.11 -15.46
N THR A 133 7.34 -0.23 -14.80
CA THR A 133 7.81 -1.52 -14.23
C THR A 133 7.14 -1.86 -12.92
N SER A 134 6.47 -0.89 -12.28
CA SER A 134 5.59 -1.19 -11.16
C SER A 134 4.39 -1.98 -11.68
N PRO A 135 4.13 -3.22 -11.20
CA PRO A 135 3.07 -4.07 -11.74
C PRO A 135 1.74 -3.32 -11.66
N SER A 136 1.21 -3.00 -12.84
CA SER A 136 -0.09 -2.38 -12.94
C SER A 136 -1.16 -3.35 -12.43
N PRO A 137 -2.18 -2.89 -11.68
CA PRO A 137 -3.31 -3.74 -11.29
C PRO A 137 -4.10 -4.33 -12.46
N ARG A 138 -3.72 -4.00 -13.71
CA ARG A 138 -4.38 -4.48 -14.94
C ARG A 138 -3.73 -5.72 -15.56
N ASP A 139 -2.51 -6.11 -15.12
CA ASP A 139 -1.73 -7.19 -15.75
C ASP A 139 -1.85 -8.54 -15.01
N SER A 140 -2.93 -8.70 -14.22
CA SER A 140 -3.23 -9.93 -13.48
C SER A 140 -4.70 -10.32 -13.53
#